data_e0031e98e6a5c0451d84b8ad85be83a9
#
_entry.id   e0031e98e6a5c0451d84b8ad85be83a9
#
_cell.length_a   1.000
_cell.length_b   1.000
_cell.length_c   1.000
_cell.angle_alpha   90.00
_cell.angle_beta   90.00
_cell.angle_gamma   90.00
#
_symmetry.space_group_name_H-M   'P 1'
#
loop_
_entity.id
_entity.type
_entity.pdbx_description
1 polymer ?
#
loop_
_entity_poly.entity_id
_entity_poly.type
_entity_poly.pdbx_seq_one_letter_code
_entity_poly.pdbx_strand_id
1 'polypeptide(L)'
;NVRIIINSNIDLAYEYELDGVHLNSKQLHELSHFPKDLLVGASCHSENDLKVAEEKNADFAVLGSVKKTLTHPDLEPMGWVRFSKLVNKSNLPIYSIGGMTNSDILSSLEYGGIGIASQRAIWAI
;
A
#
# COMPACT_ATOMS: atom_id res chain seq x y z
N ASN A 1 -7.25 -2.25 19.34
CA ASN A 1 -8.10 -1.58 18.35
C ASN A 1 -7.63 -1.90 16.94
N VAL A 2 -8.54 -2.32 16.09
CA VAL A 2 -8.31 -2.56 14.67
C VAL A 2 -9.02 -1.47 13.88
N ARG A 3 -8.36 -0.92 12.87
CA ARG A 3 -8.96 0.04 11.96
C ARG A 3 -9.48 -0.67 10.72
N ILE A 4 -10.63 -0.25 10.25
CA ILE A 4 -11.26 -0.81 9.05
C ILE A 4 -11.12 0.19 7.92
N ILE A 5 -10.38 -0.20 6.89
CA ILE A 5 -10.12 0.60 5.71
C ILE A 5 -10.66 -0.15 4.50
N ILE A 6 -11.61 0.44 3.80
CA ILE A 6 -12.23 -0.19 2.64
C ILE A 6 -11.41 0.05 1.37
N ASN A 7 -11.37 -0.95 0.51
CA ASN A 7 -10.66 -0.84 -0.76
C ASN A 7 -11.49 -0.05 -1.79
N SER A 8 -10.92 1.00 -2.32
CA SER A 8 -11.39 1.82 -3.46
C SER A 8 -12.70 2.59 -3.29
N ASN A 9 -13.60 2.20 -2.42
CA ASN A 9 -14.94 2.79 -2.37
C ASN A 9 -15.05 3.86 -1.27
N ILE A 10 -14.86 5.11 -1.65
CA ILE A 10 -14.92 6.26 -0.74
C ILE A 10 -16.33 6.44 -0.17
N ASP A 11 -17.36 6.27 -0.99
CA ASP A 11 -18.75 6.46 -0.55
C ASP A 11 -19.14 5.46 0.54
N LEU A 12 -18.73 4.22 0.40
CA LEU A 12 -18.97 3.20 1.45
C LEU A 12 -18.19 3.49 2.72
N ALA A 13 -16.99 4.09 2.63
CA ALA A 13 -16.25 4.49 3.81
C ALA A 13 -17.03 5.49 4.66
N TYR A 14 -17.70 6.44 4.02
CA TYR A 14 -18.57 7.41 4.70
C TYR A 14 -19.88 6.79 5.16
N GLU A 15 -20.55 6.02 4.30
CA GLU A 15 -21.85 5.40 4.59
C GLU A 15 -21.80 4.50 5.84
N TYR A 16 -20.72 3.72 5.97
CA TYR A 16 -20.54 2.80 7.10
C TYR A 16 -19.62 3.34 8.20
N GLU A 17 -19.30 4.61 8.17
CA GLU A 17 -18.44 5.28 9.17
C GLU A 17 -17.13 4.52 9.44
N LEU A 18 -16.48 4.06 8.35
CA LEU A 18 -15.22 3.32 8.44
C LEU A 18 -14.05 4.28 8.73
N ASP A 19 -12.93 3.73 9.18
CA ASP A 19 -11.75 4.53 9.51
C ASP A 19 -11.06 5.14 8.30
N GLY A 20 -11.15 4.51 7.13
CA GLY A 20 -10.46 5.01 5.96
C GLY A 20 -10.75 4.28 4.66
N VAL A 21 -10.02 4.68 3.64
CA VAL A 21 -10.09 4.13 2.29
C VAL A 21 -8.69 3.85 1.75
N HIS A 22 -8.53 2.74 1.04
CA HIS A 22 -7.32 2.42 0.32
C HIS A 22 -7.54 2.67 -1.17
N LEU A 23 -6.83 3.66 -1.71
CA LEU A 23 -6.98 4.08 -3.11
C LEU A 23 -6.15 3.19 -4.05
N ASN A 24 -6.76 2.78 -5.16
CA ASN A 24 -6.06 2.09 -6.22
C ASN A 24 -5.19 3.07 -7.04
N SER A 25 -4.37 2.53 -7.94
CA SER A 25 -3.45 3.33 -8.77
C SER A 25 -4.18 4.37 -9.63
N LYS A 26 -5.33 4.04 -10.15
CA LYS A 26 -6.14 4.98 -10.95
C LYS A 26 -6.61 6.16 -10.10
N GLN A 27 -7.18 5.90 -8.93
CA GLN A 27 -7.64 6.94 -8.00
C GLN A 27 -6.49 7.80 -7.49
N LEU A 28 -5.33 7.21 -7.22
CA LEU A 28 -4.13 7.92 -6.80
C LEU A 28 -3.80 9.07 -7.75
N HIS A 29 -3.87 8.83 -9.05
CA HIS A 29 -3.50 9.82 -10.07
C HIS A 29 -4.66 10.70 -10.50
N GLU A 30 -5.88 10.18 -10.56
CA GLU A 30 -7.03 10.92 -11.10
C GLU A 30 -7.73 11.82 -10.08
N LEU A 31 -7.76 11.46 -8.80
CA LEU A 31 -8.35 12.31 -7.76
C LEU A 31 -7.50 13.56 -7.54
N SER A 32 -8.10 14.73 -7.65
CA SER A 32 -7.40 15.99 -7.36
C SER A 32 -7.14 16.17 -5.87
N HIS A 33 -8.02 15.67 -5.03
CA HIS A 33 -7.92 15.75 -3.57
C HIS A 33 -8.32 14.43 -2.91
N PHE A 34 -7.61 14.07 -1.86
CA PHE A 34 -7.99 12.93 -1.02
C PHE A 34 -8.92 13.37 0.12
N PRO A 35 -9.79 12.47 0.61
CA PRO A 35 -10.59 12.76 1.80
C PRO A 35 -9.71 13.14 2.99
N LYS A 36 -10.01 14.28 3.64
CA LYS A 36 -9.18 14.79 4.75
C LYS A 36 -9.55 14.20 6.10
N ASP A 37 -10.76 13.70 6.21
CA ASP A 37 -11.34 13.15 7.45
C ASP A 37 -11.32 11.61 7.49
N LEU A 38 -10.72 10.97 6.50
CA LEU A 38 -10.49 9.54 6.45
C LEU A 38 -8.99 9.24 6.44
N LEU A 39 -8.60 8.10 6.98
CA LEU A 39 -7.28 7.54 6.70
C LEU A 39 -7.21 7.17 5.22
N VAL A 40 -6.14 7.57 4.56
CA VAL A 40 -5.95 7.29 3.13
C VAL A 40 -4.68 6.49 2.92
N GLY A 41 -4.84 5.26 2.47
CA GLY A 41 -3.76 4.44 1.95
C GLY A 41 -3.72 4.52 0.42
N ALA A 42 -2.56 4.34 -0.17
CA ALA A 42 -2.39 4.38 -1.61
C ALA A 42 -1.60 3.18 -2.14
N SER A 43 -2.11 2.57 -3.21
CA SER A 43 -1.38 1.54 -3.95
C SER A 43 -0.32 2.19 -4.83
N CYS A 44 0.95 1.84 -4.60
CA CYS A 44 2.10 2.39 -5.30
C CYS A 44 2.97 1.30 -5.91
N HIS A 45 3.50 1.57 -7.11
CA HIS A 45 4.35 0.64 -7.85
C HIS A 45 5.66 1.29 -8.34
N SER A 46 5.82 2.58 -8.11
CA SER A 46 6.95 3.36 -8.63
C SER A 46 7.31 4.52 -7.70
N GLU A 47 8.45 5.12 -7.95
CA GLU A 47 8.87 6.37 -7.28
C GLU A 47 7.86 7.50 -7.52
N ASN A 48 7.35 7.61 -8.75
CA ASN A 48 6.35 8.63 -9.08
C ASN A 48 5.06 8.43 -8.30
N ASP A 49 4.60 7.19 -8.14
CA ASP A 49 3.40 6.91 -7.36
C ASP A 49 3.56 7.37 -5.90
N LEU A 50 4.70 7.06 -5.29
CA LEU A 50 5.01 7.49 -3.93
C LEU A 50 5.05 9.00 -3.80
N LYS A 51 5.64 9.69 -4.77
CA LYS A 51 5.69 11.14 -4.81
C LYS A 51 4.30 11.76 -4.90
N VAL A 52 3.45 11.25 -5.79
CA VAL A 52 2.07 11.72 -5.92
C VAL A 52 1.28 11.46 -4.62
N ALA A 53 1.45 10.29 -4.01
CA ALA A 53 0.81 9.97 -2.75
C ALA A 53 1.21 10.93 -1.63
N GLU A 54 2.50 11.29 -1.53
CA GLU A 54 2.98 12.30 -0.59
C GLU A 54 2.39 13.68 -0.86
N GLU A 55 2.44 14.13 -2.10
CA GLU A 55 1.95 15.45 -2.50
C GLU A 55 0.45 15.62 -2.22
N LYS A 56 -0.31 14.54 -2.33
CA LYS A 56 -1.76 14.52 -2.06
C LYS A 56 -2.10 14.16 -0.60
N ASN A 57 -1.10 14.04 0.26
CA ASN A 57 -1.27 13.76 1.69
C ASN A 57 -1.90 12.41 2.02
N ALA A 58 -1.48 11.34 1.35
CA ALA A 58 -1.79 9.99 1.80
C ALA A 58 -1.18 9.76 3.18
N ASP A 59 -1.85 8.96 4.01
CA ASP A 59 -1.35 8.62 5.34
C ASP A 59 -0.33 7.48 5.32
N PHE A 60 -0.44 6.59 4.34
CA PHE A 60 0.51 5.50 4.11
C PHE A 60 0.43 5.02 2.67
N ALA A 61 1.43 4.27 2.26
CA ALA A 61 1.45 3.59 0.97
C ALA A 61 1.64 2.09 1.13
N VAL A 62 1.18 1.36 0.15
CA VAL A 62 1.47 -0.06 -0.02
C VAL A 62 2.25 -0.19 -1.32
N LEU A 63 3.48 -0.64 -1.23
CA LEU A 63 4.44 -0.67 -2.34
C LEU A 63 4.78 -2.10 -2.75
N GLY A 64 4.62 -2.40 -4.00
CA GLY A 64 4.98 -3.70 -4.57
C GLY A 64 4.81 -3.74 -6.08
N SER A 65 4.87 -4.92 -6.64
CA SER A 65 4.94 -6.24 -5.99
C SER A 65 6.39 -6.63 -5.68
N VAL A 66 6.67 -6.91 -4.40
CA VAL A 66 8.05 -7.25 -3.98
C VAL A 66 8.44 -8.63 -4.48
N LYS A 67 7.59 -9.63 -4.28
CA LYS A 67 7.76 -10.99 -4.76
C LYS A 67 6.78 -11.29 -5.89
N LYS A 68 7.07 -12.34 -6.65
CA LYS A 68 6.16 -12.84 -7.69
C LYS A 68 4.84 -13.27 -7.06
N THR A 69 3.73 -12.94 -7.72
CA THR A 69 2.38 -13.27 -7.24
C THR A 69 1.62 -14.14 -8.22
N LEU A 70 0.66 -14.91 -7.71
CA LEU A 70 -0.27 -15.68 -8.55
C LEU A 70 -1.28 -14.76 -9.28
N THR A 71 -1.57 -13.60 -8.73
CA THR A 71 -2.48 -12.61 -9.33
C THR A 71 -1.87 -11.96 -10.58
N HIS A 72 -0.55 -11.74 -10.56
CA HIS A 72 0.20 -11.12 -11.66
C HIS A 72 1.47 -11.93 -11.96
N PRO A 73 1.33 -13.18 -12.45
CA PRO A 73 2.47 -14.08 -12.63
C PRO A 73 3.47 -13.63 -13.70
N ASP A 74 3.02 -12.77 -14.63
CA ASP A 74 3.83 -12.27 -15.75
C ASP A 74 4.63 -11.01 -15.42
N LEU A 75 4.35 -10.36 -14.26
CA LEU A 75 5.06 -9.17 -13.85
C LEU A 75 6.37 -9.52 -13.15
N GLU A 76 7.44 -8.82 -13.53
CA GLU A 76 8.72 -8.89 -12.83
C GLU A 76 8.55 -8.39 -11.39
N PRO A 77 8.97 -9.17 -10.39
CA PRO A 77 8.93 -8.72 -9.00
C PRO A 77 9.94 -7.59 -8.77
N MET A 78 9.56 -6.65 -7.92
CA MET A 78 10.41 -5.51 -7.56
C MET A 78 11.67 -5.95 -6.82
N GLY A 79 11.54 -6.90 -5.90
CA GLY A 79 12.59 -7.33 -5.00
C GLY A 79 12.86 -6.35 -3.87
N TRP A 80 13.53 -6.82 -2.83
CA TRP A 80 13.77 -6.03 -1.61
C TRP A 80 14.73 -4.87 -1.81
N VAL A 81 15.76 -5.03 -2.65
CA VAL A 81 16.76 -3.97 -2.88
C VAL A 81 16.09 -2.74 -3.52
N ARG A 82 15.27 -2.94 -4.54
CA ARG A 82 14.53 -1.84 -5.18
C ARG A 82 13.48 -1.26 -4.24
N PHE A 83 12.77 -2.10 -3.51
CA PHE A 83 11.85 -1.67 -2.47
C PHE A 83 12.53 -0.69 -1.50
N SER A 84 13.68 -1.08 -0.96
CA SER A 84 14.45 -0.23 -0.04
C SER A 84 14.86 1.11 -0.66
N LYS A 85 15.32 1.10 -1.91
CA LYS A 85 15.69 2.33 -2.61
C LYS A 85 14.51 3.30 -2.75
N LEU A 86 13.33 2.77 -3.05
CA LEU A 86 12.12 3.59 -3.18
C LEU A 86 11.64 4.11 -1.82
N VAL A 87 11.65 3.27 -0.81
CA VAL A 87 11.27 3.66 0.56
C VAL A 87 12.15 4.79 1.08
N ASN A 88 13.46 4.71 0.83
CA ASN A 88 14.41 5.73 1.29
C ASN A 88 14.20 7.11 0.65
N LYS A 89 13.50 7.18 -0.46
CA LYS A 89 13.15 8.44 -1.15
C LYS A 89 11.81 9.02 -0.72
N SER A 90 11.07 8.32 0.13
CA SER A 90 9.73 8.72 0.57
C SER A 90 9.70 9.00 2.06
N ASN A 91 8.84 9.93 2.46
CA ASN A 91 8.55 10.21 3.87
C ASN A 91 7.31 9.47 4.38
N LEU A 92 6.61 8.76 3.51
CA LEU A 92 5.42 7.99 3.90
C LEU A 92 5.79 6.73 4.69
N PRO A 93 4.96 6.32 5.66
CA PRO A 93 4.96 4.96 6.15
C PRO A 93 4.59 4.00 5.00
N ILE A 94 5.40 2.97 4.76
CA ILE A 94 5.23 2.08 3.61
C ILE A 94 5.16 0.63 4.05
N TYR A 95 4.08 -0.05 3.66
CA TYR A 95 3.94 -1.50 3.78
C TYR A 95 4.41 -2.18 2.50
N SER A 96 5.11 -3.29 2.61
CA SER A 96 5.45 -4.13 1.46
C SER A 96 4.28 -5.03 1.07
N ILE A 97 4.03 -5.19 -0.21
CA ILE A 97 2.99 -6.08 -0.75
C ILE A 97 3.56 -6.94 -1.89
N GLY A 98 2.89 -8.05 -2.16
CA GLY A 98 3.25 -8.97 -3.24
C GLY A 98 3.92 -10.22 -2.72
N GLY A 99 3.15 -11.30 -2.59
CA GLY A 99 3.62 -12.58 -2.12
C GLY A 99 4.06 -12.61 -0.65
N MET A 100 3.60 -11.66 0.15
CA MET A 100 4.00 -11.52 1.55
C MET A 100 3.29 -12.51 2.46
N THR A 101 4.04 -13.04 3.41
CA THR A 101 3.55 -13.88 4.51
C THR A 101 4.09 -13.34 5.83
N ASN A 102 3.64 -13.88 6.95
CA ASN A 102 4.12 -13.45 8.27
C ASN A 102 5.65 -13.58 8.41
N SER A 103 6.28 -14.52 7.70
CA SER A 103 7.74 -14.66 7.70
C SER A 103 8.48 -13.49 7.03
N ASP A 104 7.79 -12.66 6.28
CA ASP A 104 8.37 -11.51 5.57
C ASP A 104 8.32 -10.20 6.38
N ILE A 105 7.70 -10.20 7.55
CA ILE A 105 7.59 -8.99 8.39
C ILE A 105 8.96 -8.43 8.74
N LEU A 106 9.86 -9.29 9.19
CA LEU A 106 11.23 -8.87 9.56
C LEU A 106 11.99 -8.32 8.35
N SER A 107 11.88 -8.97 7.19
CA SER A 107 12.50 -8.48 5.96
C SER A 107 11.95 -7.11 5.56
N SER A 108 10.64 -6.91 5.65
CA SER A 108 10.04 -5.60 5.38
C SER A 108 10.64 -4.52 6.27
N LEU A 109 10.74 -4.78 7.57
CA LEU A 109 11.32 -3.83 8.53
C LEU A 109 12.80 -3.56 8.23
N GLU A 110 13.59 -4.59 7.91
CA GLU A 110 15.01 -4.45 7.56
C GLU A 110 15.22 -3.57 6.32
N TYR A 111 14.34 -3.65 5.35
CA TYR A 111 14.42 -2.88 4.10
C TYR A 111 13.68 -1.54 4.16
N GLY A 112 13.23 -1.11 5.32
CA GLY A 112 12.68 0.22 5.57
C GLY A 112 11.15 0.32 5.54
N GLY A 113 10.45 -0.79 5.32
CA GLY A 113 8.99 -0.83 5.46
C GLY A 113 8.57 -0.84 6.91
N ILE A 114 7.28 -0.65 7.16
CA ILE A 114 6.70 -0.68 8.51
C ILE A 114 5.89 -1.95 8.80
N GLY A 115 5.84 -2.87 7.84
CA GLY A 115 5.10 -4.11 7.94
C GLY A 115 4.78 -4.65 6.56
N ILE A 116 3.87 -5.60 6.52
CA ILE A 116 3.41 -6.24 5.28
C ILE A 116 1.92 -5.99 5.02
N ALA A 117 1.55 -5.98 3.75
CA ALA A 117 0.18 -6.14 3.31
C ALA A 117 0.06 -7.48 2.59
N SER A 118 -0.92 -8.26 2.95
CA SER A 118 -1.15 -9.59 2.39
C SER A 118 -2.62 -9.89 2.29
N GLN A 119 -3.02 -10.52 1.22
CA GLN A 119 -4.40 -10.96 1.03
C GLN A 119 -4.54 -12.43 1.36
N ARG A 120 -3.82 -13.28 0.63
CA ARG A 120 -3.98 -14.75 0.72
C ARG A 120 -3.48 -15.35 2.03
N ALA A 121 -2.34 -14.90 2.51
CA ALA A 121 -1.72 -15.44 3.72
C ALA A 121 -2.53 -15.14 4.99
N ILE A 122 -3.33 -14.07 4.97
CA ILE A 122 -4.21 -13.70 6.10
C ILE A 122 -5.52 -14.47 6.05
N TRP A 123 -6.08 -14.68 4.86
CA TRP A 123 -7.36 -15.36 4.67
C TRP A 123 -7.25 -16.87 4.47
N ALA A 124 -6.06 -17.39 4.28
CA ALA A 124 -5.82 -18.84 4.18
C ALA A 124 -5.91 -19.47 5.56
N ILE A 125 -7.10 -19.87 5.92
CA ILE A 125 -7.40 -20.56 7.17
C ILE A 125 -7.40 -22.07 6.94
#